data_a734946b579a268cf8515446cc47eec2
#
_entry.id   a734946b579a268cf8515446cc47eec2
#
_cell.length_a   1.000
_cell.length_b   1.000
_cell.length_c   1.000
_cell.angle_alpha   90.00
_cell.angle_beta   90.00
_cell.angle_gamma   90.00
#
_symmetry.space_group_name_H-M   'P 1'
#
loop_
_entity.id
_entity.type
_entity.pdbx_description
1 polymer ?
#
loop_
_entity_poly.entity_id
_entity_poly.type
_entity_poly.pdbx_seq_one_letter_code
_entity_poly.pdbx_strand_id
1 'polypeptide(L)'
;HQRKWPGFKDQSNYIVSLANYEWILFMDADEIISPELYLEIQSHLNSNSNNWDGFYFPRKTRYLGSWINHGEWYPAYDLLLYKKDKGKWVKEPHATLELDGKAKYLKSDCLHYTYRNLSHQLGTIDKYTDMSAIEMEKEGVGSLTFQLLFRPLFRFIKGYFFKRGFLDGVPGLVAAITTSFYVFMKYAKLWELRIKNQPQIGTDESAYK
;
A
#
# COMPACT_ATOMS: atom_id res chain seq x y z
N HIS A 1 -18.19 -11.75 13.53
CA HIS A 1 -17.46 -13.01 13.47
C HIS A 1 -16.05 -12.82 14.04
N GLN A 2 -15.66 -13.67 15.02
CA GLN A 2 -14.32 -13.69 15.59
C GLN A 2 -13.61 -14.96 15.14
N ARG A 3 -12.35 -14.83 14.66
CA ARG A 3 -11.50 -15.96 14.29
C ARG A 3 -10.02 -15.61 14.50
N LYS A 4 -9.17 -16.64 14.62
CA LYS A 4 -7.72 -16.45 14.63
C LYS A 4 -7.29 -15.80 13.31
N TRP A 5 -6.40 -14.81 13.39
CA TRP A 5 -5.90 -14.11 12.20
C TRP A 5 -5.12 -15.05 11.27
N PRO A 6 -5.60 -15.28 10.02
CA PRO A 6 -4.97 -16.24 9.11
C PRO A 6 -4.01 -15.61 8.10
N GLY A 7 -3.91 -14.27 8.08
CA GLY A 7 -3.28 -13.46 7.03
C GLY A 7 -4.28 -12.57 6.30
N PHE A 8 -3.77 -11.59 5.56
CA PHE A 8 -4.63 -10.60 4.87
C PHE A 8 -5.48 -11.24 3.77
N LYS A 9 -4.88 -12.05 2.91
CA LYS A 9 -5.56 -12.73 1.80
C LYS A 9 -6.73 -13.60 2.30
N ASP A 10 -6.45 -14.48 3.25
CA ASP A 10 -7.44 -15.44 3.71
C ASP A 10 -8.52 -14.75 4.57
N GLN A 11 -8.18 -13.67 5.28
CA GLN A 11 -9.14 -12.87 6.00
C GLN A 11 -10.07 -12.11 5.03
N SER A 12 -9.53 -11.50 3.99
CA SER A 12 -10.33 -10.75 2.99
C SER A 12 -11.27 -11.68 2.22
N ASN A 13 -10.78 -12.83 1.74
CA ASN A 13 -11.64 -13.82 1.07
C ASN A 13 -12.74 -14.36 2.01
N TYR A 14 -12.43 -14.56 3.29
CA TYR A 14 -13.43 -14.98 4.26
C TYR A 14 -14.52 -13.92 4.45
N ILE A 15 -14.16 -12.65 4.63
CA ILE A 15 -15.12 -11.55 4.76
C ILE A 15 -16.03 -11.48 3.53
N VAL A 16 -15.44 -11.56 2.33
CA VAL A 16 -16.20 -11.57 1.07
C VAL A 16 -17.15 -12.77 0.99
N SER A 17 -16.76 -13.94 1.48
CA SER A 17 -17.63 -15.13 1.48
C SER A 17 -18.91 -14.93 2.27
N LEU A 18 -18.89 -14.11 3.33
CA LEU A 18 -20.02 -13.81 4.19
C LEU A 18 -21.01 -12.79 3.58
N ALA A 19 -20.63 -12.08 2.53
CA ALA A 19 -21.51 -11.11 1.89
C ALA A 19 -22.65 -11.78 1.14
N ASN A 20 -23.86 -11.18 1.19
CA ASN A 20 -25.05 -11.73 0.57
C ASN A 20 -25.39 -11.09 -0.80
N TYR A 21 -24.71 -10.01 -1.16
CA TYR A 21 -25.02 -9.25 -2.37
C TYR A 21 -24.00 -9.52 -3.48
N GLU A 22 -24.40 -9.24 -4.71
CA GLU A 22 -23.56 -9.40 -5.91
C GLU A 22 -22.35 -8.46 -5.90
N TRP A 23 -22.54 -7.22 -5.45
CA TRP A 23 -21.49 -6.21 -5.40
C TRP A 23 -20.86 -6.13 -4.02
N ILE A 24 -19.54 -6.16 -4.01
CA ILE A 24 -18.71 -5.98 -2.81
C ILE A 24 -18.04 -4.62 -2.88
N LEU A 25 -18.26 -3.81 -1.87
CA LEU A 25 -17.45 -2.63 -1.60
C LEU A 25 -16.52 -2.97 -0.42
N PHE A 26 -15.24 -3.14 -0.71
CA PHE A 26 -14.23 -3.48 0.28
C PHE A 26 -13.48 -2.22 0.70
N MET A 27 -13.66 -1.81 1.95
CA MET A 27 -13.09 -0.56 2.48
C MET A 27 -12.38 -0.81 3.81
N ASP A 28 -11.31 -0.06 4.05
CA ASP A 28 -10.65 0.00 5.33
C ASP A 28 -11.43 0.89 6.33
N ALA A 29 -11.23 0.68 7.63
CA ALA A 29 -11.96 1.41 8.66
C ALA A 29 -11.63 2.92 8.73
N ASP A 30 -10.57 3.34 8.06
CA ASP A 30 -10.09 4.73 7.96
C ASP A 30 -10.39 5.36 6.59
N GLU A 31 -11.30 4.75 5.82
CA GLU A 31 -11.76 5.24 4.52
C GLU A 31 -13.22 5.70 4.57
N ILE A 32 -13.53 6.74 3.77
CA ILE A 32 -14.87 7.31 3.63
C ILE A 32 -15.17 7.54 2.14
N ILE A 33 -16.34 7.10 1.69
CA ILE A 33 -16.85 7.45 0.35
C ILE A 33 -17.23 8.93 0.35
N SER A 34 -16.66 9.72 -0.58
CA SER A 34 -17.13 11.09 -0.77
C SER A 34 -18.56 11.11 -1.33
N PRO A 35 -19.34 12.18 -1.11
CA PRO A 35 -20.68 12.33 -1.71
C PRO A 35 -20.63 12.21 -3.24
N GLU A 36 -19.60 12.75 -3.88
CA GLU A 36 -19.40 12.69 -5.32
C GLU A 36 -19.14 11.26 -5.79
N LEU A 37 -18.31 10.50 -5.05
CA LEU A 37 -18.04 9.09 -5.36
C LEU A 37 -19.31 8.24 -5.20
N TYR A 38 -20.10 8.49 -4.16
CA TYR A 38 -21.37 7.81 -3.97
C TYR A 38 -22.30 8.00 -5.18
N LEU A 39 -22.48 9.24 -5.64
CA LEU A 39 -23.30 9.55 -6.79
C LEU A 39 -22.77 8.92 -8.09
N GLU A 40 -21.45 8.94 -8.28
CA GLU A 40 -20.79 8.32 -9.45
C GLU A 40 -21.01 6.80 -9.45
N ILE A 41 -20.83 6.13 -8.32
CA ILE A 41 -21.11 4.68 -8.16
C ILE A 41 -22.57 4.39 -8.48
N GLN A 42 -23.53 5.13 -7.90
CA GLN A 42 -24.96 4.94 -8.13
C GLN A 42 -25.32 5.08 -9.61
N SER A 43 -24.74 6.06 -10.30
CA SER A 43 -24.98 6.28 -11.72
C SER A 43 -24.56 5.09 -12.59
N HIS A 44 -23.46 4.44 -12.21
CA HIS A 44 -22.96 3.25 -12.92
C HIS A 44 -23.75 1.99 -12.57
N LEU A 45 -24.06 1.75 -11.29
CA LEU A 45 -24.80 0.55 -10.87
C LEU A 45 -26.24 0.54 -11.38
N ASN A 46 -26.90 1.72 -11.46
CA ASN A 46 -28.27 1.85 -11.94
C ASN A 46 -28.40 1.93 -13.48
N SER A 47 -27.28 1.98 -14.20
CA SER A 47 -27.30 2.02 -15.67
C SER A 47 -27.60 0.65 -16.26
N ASN A 48 -28.61 0.56 -17.11
CA ASN A 48 -28.93 -0.68 -17.86
C ASN A 48 -27.81 -1.13 -18.81
N SER A 49 -26.81 -0.27 -19.07
CA SER A 49 -25.63 -0.57 -19.90
C SER A 49 -24.37 -0.86 -19.06
N ASN A 50 -24.52 -1.22 -17.79
CA ASN A 50 -23.38 -1.53 -16.95
C ASN A 50 -22.75 -2.87 -17.34
N ASN A 51 -21.65 -2.79 -18.12
CA ASN A 51 -20.86 -3.94 -18.57
C ASN A 51 -19.55 -4.11 -17.76
N TRP A 52 -19.47 -3.49 -16.59
CA TRP A 52 -18.29 -3.51 -15.74
C TRP A 52 -18.44 -4.53 -14.61
N ASP A 53 -17.33 -5.16 -14.25
CA ASP A 53 -17.27 -6.13 -13.17
C ASP A 53 -16.56 -5.56 -11.94
N GLY A 54 -15.90 -4.40 -12.09
CA GLY A 54 -15.27 -3.68 -11.01
C GLY A 54 -15.00 -2.22 -11.33
N PHE A 55 -14.71 -1.45 -10.27
CA PHE A 55 -14.43 -0.03 -10.34
C PHE A 55 -13.22 0.32 -9.50
N TYR A 56 -12.22 0.95 -10.16
CA TYR A 56 -11.11 1.62 -9.51
C TYR A 56 -11.51 3.04 -9.17
N PHE A 57 -11.21 3.50 -7.97
CA PHE A 57 -11.32 4.91 -7.63
C PHE A 57 -10.11 5.43 -6.90
N PRO A 58 -9.80 6.74 -7.04
CA PRO A 58 -8.63 7.31 -6.43
C PRO A 58 -8.80 7.44 -4.93
N ARG A 59 -7.78 7.04 -4.18
CA ARG A 59 -7.68 7.29 -2.73
C ARG A 59 -7.03 8.63 -2.51
N LYS A 60 -7.75 9.54 -1.88
CA LYS A 60 -7.27 10.87 -1.52
C LYS A 60 -6.93 10.91 -0.05
N THR A 61 -5.66 11.00 0.25
CA THR A 61 -5.15 10.90 1.61
C THR A 61 -5.16 12.24 2.33
N ARG A 62 -5.73 12.26 3.56
CA ARG A 62 -5.57 13.37 4.49
C ARG A 62 -4.29 13.19 5.28
N TYR A 63 -3.39 14.17 5.21
CA TYR A 63 -2.08 14.08 5.82
C TYR A 63 -1.60 15.40 6.40
N LEU A 64 -1.18 15.40 7.67
CA LEU A 64 -0.72 16.61 8.40
C LEU A 64 -1.66 17.81 8.24
N GLY A 65 -2.96 17.57 8.36
CA GLY A 65 -3.99 18.61 8.29
C GLY A 65 -4.41 19.03 6.88
N SER A 66 -3.81 18.49 5.81
CA SER A 66 -4.09 18.83 4.41
C SER A 66 -4.47 17.60 3.59
N TRP A 67 -5.16 17.81 2.47
CA TRP A 67 -5.36 16.76 1.46
C TRP A 67 -4.17 16.72 0.51
N ILE A 68 -3.63 15.52 0.27
CA ILE A 68 -2.58 15.32 -0.72
C ILE A 68 -3.23 15.19 -2.09
N ASN A 69 -2.83 16.05 -3.02
CA ASN A 69 -3.35 16.11 -4.39
C ASN A 69 -2.31 15.75 -5.45
N HIS A 70 -1.06 15.54 -5.05
CA HIS A 70 0.07 15.29 -5.96
C HIS A 70 1.02 14.25 -5.37
N GLY A 71 2.09 13.97 -6.08
CA GLY A 71 3.14 13.06 -5.61
C GLY A 71 2.83 11.59 -5.83
N GLU A 72 3.46 10.74 -5.02
CA GLU A 72 3.29 9.29 -5.11
C GLU A 72 1.98 8.80 -4.47
N TRP A 73 1.36 9.64 -3.64
CA TRP A 73 0.16 9.26 -2.89
C TRP A 73 -1.14 9.64 -3.59
N TYR A 74 -1.07 10.47 -4.66
CA TYR A 74 -2.27 10.83 -5.41
C TYR A 74 -1.94 11.13 -6.90
N PRO A 75 -2.81 10.67 -7.82
CA PRO A 75 -3.87 9.69 -7.59
C PRO A 75 -3.31 8.27 -7.37
N ALA A 76 -3.80 7.58 -6.35
CA ALA A 76 -3.56 6.17 -6.11
C ALA A 76 -4.88 5.44 -6.31
N TYR A 77 -4.97 4.61 -7.35
CA TYR A 77 -6.19 3.90 -7.70
C TYR A 77 -6.22 2.51 -7.09
N ASP A 78 -7.28 2.21 -6.36
CA ASP A 78 -7.54 0.90 -5.80
C ASP A 78 -8.86 0.32 -6.31
N LEU A 79 -8.87 -0.98 -6.58
CA LEU A 79 -10.06 -1.72 -6.95
C LEU A 79 -10.80 -2.11 -5.68
N LEU A 80 -11.81 -1.33 -5.29
CA LEU A 80 -12.52 -1.51 -4.02
C LEU A 80 -14.00 -1.91 -4.22
N LEU A 81 -14.59 -1.67 -5.39
CA LEU A 81 -15.95 -2.07 -5.72
C LEU A 81 -15.90 -3.07 -6.88
N TYR A 82 -16.43 -4.29 -6.65
CA TYR A 82 -16.36 -5.36 -7.62
C TYR A 82 -17.47 -6.40 -7.42
N LYS A 83 -17.78 -7.17 -8.48
CA LYS A 83 -18.70 -8.31 -8.37
C LYS A 83 -18.06 -9.45 -7.58
N LYS A 84 -18.79 -9.98 -6.62
CA LYS A 84 -18.33 -11.00 -5.68
C LYS A 84 -17.74 -12.24 -6.37
N ASP A 85 -18.36 -12.69 -7.44
CA ASP A 85 -17.94 -13.87 -8.21
C ASP A 85 -16.75 -13.61 -9.14
N LYS A 86 -16.38 -12.33 -9.35
CA LYS A 86 -15.31 -11.88 -10.24
C LYS A 86 -14.02 -11.50 -9.52
N GLY A 87 -14.08 -11.22 -8.22
CA GLY A 87 -12.93 -10.77 -7.44
C GLY A 87 -12.35 -11.85 -6.55
N LYS A 88 -11.03 -11.97 -6.49
CA LYS A 88 -10.31 -12.86 -5.58
C LYS A 88 -9.09 -12.18 -4.98
N TRP A 89 -8.98 -12.21 -3.67
CA TRP A 89 -7.79 -11.75 -2.98
C TRP A 89 -6.69 -12.80 -3.07
N VAL A 90 -5.52 -12.37 -3.52
CA VAL A 90 -4.33 -13.20 -3.75
C VAL A 90 -3.12 -12.61 -3.04
N LYS A 91 -2.04 -13.38 -2.94
CA LYS A 91 -0.76 -13.04 -2.32
C LYS A 91 -0.83 -12.80 -0.81
N GLU A 92 0.33 -12.91 -0.19
CA GLU A 92 0.65 -12.54 1.19
C GLU A 92 2.07 -11.97 1.18
N PRO A 93 2.43 -11.06 2.07
CA PRO A 93 1.62 -10.42 3.11
C PRO A 93 0.80 -9.22 2.60
N HIS A 94 1.03 -8.79 1.37
CA HIS A 94 0.31 -7.68 0.74
C HIS A 94 -0.78 -8.24 -0.17
N ALA A 95 -1.95 -8.53 0.43
CA ALA A 95 -3.08 -9.02 -0.33
C ALA A 95 -3.46 -8.06 -1.46
N THR A 96 -3.60 -8.60 -2.66
CA THR A 96 -3.99 -7.87 -3.86
C THR A 96 -5.28 -8.47 -4.39
N LEU A 97 -6.23 -7.63 -4.78
CA LEU A 97 -7.45 -8.08 -5.44
C LEU A 97 -7.20 -8.29 -6.94
N GLU A 98 -7.39 -9.50 -7.42
CA GLU A 98 -7.44 -9.83 -8.83
C GLU A 98 -8.90 -9.89 -9.29
N LEU A 99 -9.20 -9.31 -10.44
CA LEU A 99 -10.52 -9.28 -11.05
C LEU A 99 -10.54 -10.08 -12.34
N ASP A 100 -11.43 -11.06 -12.41
CA ASP A 100 -11.75 -11.77 -13.66
C ASP A 100 -12.87 -11.04 -14.39
N GLY A 101 -12.53 -9.95 -15.08
CA GLY A 101 -13.53 -9.13 -15.74
C GLY A 101 -13.00 -7.76 -16.18
N LYS A 102 -13.96 -6.89 -16.51
CA LYS A 102 -13.69 -5.52 -16.97
C LYS A 102 -13.83 -4.53 -15.82
N ALA A 103 -12.82 -3.70 -15.61
CA ALA A 103 -12.87 -2.64 -14.62
C ALA A 103 -12.83 -1.25 -15.25
N LYS A 104 -13.50 -0.30 -14.59
CA LYS A 104 -13.52 1.13 -14.96
C LYS A 104 -12.87 1.97 -13.88
N TYR A 105 -12.13 3.00 -14.30
CA TYR A 105 -11.59 4.03 -13.42
C TYR A 105 -12.64 5.13 -13.23
N LEU A 106 -13.05 5.35 -11.99
CA LEU A 106 -13.89 6.45 -11.58
C LEU A 106 -13.03 7.71 -11.33
N LYS A 107 -13.68 8.86 -11.24
CA LYS A 107 -12.99 10.15 -11.09
C LYS A 107 -13.08 10.70 -9.66
N SER A 108 -14.12 10.34 -8.94
CA SER A 108 -14.40 10.84 -7.60
C SER A 108 -13.62 10.09 -6.54
N ASP A 109 -13.25 10.79 -5.47
CA ASP A 109 -12.29 10.31 -4.47
C ASP A 109 -12.92 9.45 -3.38
N CYS A 110 -12.23 8.38 -3.00
CA CYS A 110 -12.33 7.79 -1.68
C CYS A 110 -11.41 8.54 -0.71
N LEU A 111 -11.96 9.05 0.38
CA LEU A 111 -11.22 9.83 1.37
C LEU A 111 -10.54 8.88 2.37
N HIS A 112 -9.24 9.03 2.56
CA HIS A 112 -8.42 8.13 3.39
C HIS A 112 -7.70 8.89 4.50
N TYR A 113 -7.91 8.50 5.76
CA TYR A 113 -7.35 9.12 6.97
C TYR A 113 -6.25 8.25 7.58
N THR A 114 -5.18 8.01 6.83
CA THR A 114 -4.19 6.94 7.10
C THR A 114 -3.35 7.13 8.36
N TYR A 115 -2.84 8.34 8.63
CA TYR A 115 -1.92 8.57 9.75
C TYR A 115 -2.42 9.63 10.71
N ARG A 116 -2.42 9.30 12.00
CA ARG A 116 -2.78 10.25 13.07
C ARG A 116 -1.71 11.34 13.25
N ASN A 117 -0.44 10.98 13.13
CA ASN A 117 0.73 11.86 13.26
C ASN A 117 1.98 11.17 12.68
N LEU A 118 3.12 11.88 12.70
CA LEU A 118 4.39 11.36 12.19
C LEU A 118 4.91 10.16 12.99
N SER A 119 4.74 10.13 14.30
CA SER A 119 5.16 8.98 15.12
C SER A 119 4.39 7.71 14.75
N HIS A 120 3.08 7.82 14.51
CA HIS A 120 2.27 6.72 14.02
C HIS A 120 2.73 6.25 12.63
N GLN A 121 3.06 7.18 11.74
CA GLN A 121 3.60 6.85 10.42
C GLN A 121 4.94 6.13 10.51
N LEU A 122 5.87 6.62 11.34
CA LEU A 122 7.18 5.99 11.51
C LEU A 122 7.08 4.58 12.07
N GLY A 123 6.20 4.35 13.04
CA GLY A 123 5.93 3.01 13.55
C GLY A 123 5.31 2.08 12.49
N THR A 124 4.46 2.62 11.63
CA THR A 124 3.90 1.88 10.48
C THR A 124 4.99 1.54 9.47
N ILE A 125 5.86 2.50 9.12
CA ILE A 125 7.02 2.28 8.23
C ILE A 125 7.92 1.19 8.79
N ASP A 126 8.24 1.25 10.08
CA ASP A 126 9.09 0.26 10.75
C ASP A 126 8.53 -1.15 10.56
N LYS A 127 7.27 -1.37 10.95
CA LYS A 127 6.57 -2.66 10.82
C LYS A 127 6.52 -3.18 9.37
N TYR A 128 6.11 -2.34 8.42
CA TYR A 128 5.96 -2.79 7.02
C TYR A 128 7.30 -3.00 6.31
N THR A 129 8.36 -2.29 6.72
CA THR A 129 9.70 -2.52 6.17
C THR A 129 10.32 -3.82 6.67
N ASP A 130 9.99 -4.28 7.91
CA ASP A 130 10.36 -5.62 8.39
C ASP A 130 9.72 -6.71 7.51
N MET A 131 8.41 -6.61 7.30
CA MET A 131 7.68 -7.56 6.45
C MET A 131 8.23 -7.59 5.02
N SER A 132 8.49 -6.41 4.45
CA SER A 132 9.06 -6.29 3.11
C SER A 132 10.47 -6.88 3.00
N ALA A 133 11.31 -6.69 4.01
CA ALA A 133 12.66 -7.27 4.04
C ALA A 133 12.63 -8.80 4.02
N ILE A 134 11.74 -9.40 4.83
CA ILE A 134 11.57 -10.86 4.88
C ILE A 134 11.08 -11.41 3.53
N GLU A 135 10.15 -10.72 2.88
CA GLU A 135 9.62 -11.14 1.58
C GLU A 135 10.71 -11.03 0.49
N MET A 136 11.41 -9.91 0.43
CA MET A 136 12.51 -9.68 -0.51
C MET A 136 13.66 -10.68 -0.35
N GLU A 137 13.91 -11.16 0.87
CA GLU A 137 14.90 -12.22 1.10
C GLU A 137 14.44 -13.56 0.50
N LYS A 138 13.16 -13.91 0.67
CA LYS A 138 12.58 -15.11 0.04
C LYS A 138 12.61 -15.06 -1.49
N GLU A 139 12.41 -13.87 -2.06
CA GLU A 139 12.48 -13.63 -3.50
C GLU A 139 13.90 -13.58 -4.05
N GLY A 140 14.93 -13.60 -3.21
CA GLY A 140 16.33 -13.58 -3.62
C GLY A 140 16.75 -12.26 -4.28
N VAL A 141 16.27 -11.13 -3.79
CA VAL A 141 16.61 -9.80 -4.34
C VAL A 141 18.13 -9.58 -4.36
N GLY A 142 18.68 -9.24 -5.55
CA GLY A 142 20.13 -9.14 -5.80
C GLY A 142 20.82 -7.95 -5.13
N SER A 143 21.79 -7.32 -5.82
CA SER A 143 22.69 -6.27 -5.29
C SER A 143 21.99 -5.22 -4.45
N LEU A 144 22.36 -5.15 -3.15
CA LEU A 144 21.74 -4.23 -2.18
C LEU A 144 22.33 -2.82 -2.21
N THR A 145 23.64 -2.68 -2.47
CA THR A 145 24.35 -1.40 -2.40
C THR A 145 23.74 -0.37 -3.38
N PHE A 146 23.53 -0.78 -4.62
CA PHE A 146 22.88 0.07 -5.62
C PHE A 146 21.45 0.44 -5.22
N GLN A 147 20.72 -0.52 -4.69
CA GLN A 147 19.32 -0.33 -4.31
C GLN A 147 19.18 0.59 -3.09
N LEU A 148 20.08 0.50 -2.10
CA LEU A 148 20.13 1.38 -0.94
C LEU A 148 20.41 2.84 -1.30
N LEU A 149 21.30 3.09 -2.25
CA LEU A 149 21.71 4.45 -2.61
C LEU A 149 20.76 5.11 -3.60
N PHE A 150 20.42 4.40 -4.67
CA PHE A 150 19.76 5.05 -5.81
C PHE A 150 18.23 4.97 -5.78
N ARG A 151 17.65 3.87 -5.27
CA ARG A 151 16.18 3.75 -5.26
C ARG A 151 15.48 4.77 -4.35
N PRO A 152 15.94 5.06 -3.13
CA PRO A 152 15.34 6.11 -2.30
C PRO A 152 15.43 7.49 -2.95
N LEU A 153 16.62 7.83 -3.49
CA LEU A 153 16.83 9.11 -4.18
C LEU A 153 15.91 9.26 -5.39
N PHE A 154 15.85 8.22 -6.24
CA PHE A 154 14.97 8.22 -7.39
C PHE A 154 13.49 8.32 -6.97
N ARG A 155 13.11 7.63 -5.90
CA ARG A 155 11.73 7.68 -5.37
C ARG A 155 11.35 9.10 -4.93
N PHE A 156 12.26 9.78 -4.21
CA PHE A 156 12.08 11.17 -3.81
C PHE A 156 11.94 12.09 -5.03
N ILE A 157 12.89 12.04 -5.95
CA ILE A 157 12.90 12.89 -7.15
C ILE A 157 11.62 12.69 -7.96
N LYS A 158 11.23 11.44 -8.19
CA LYS A 158 10.01 11.09 -8.92
C LYS A 158 8.76 11.64 -8.23
N GLY A 159 8.60 11.40 -6.92
CA GLY A 159 7.43 11.84 -6.16
C GLY A 159 7.34 13.34 -6.01
N TYR A 160 8.44 13.96 -5.61
CA TYR A 160 8.45 15.39 -5.29
C TYR A 160 8.46 16.29 -6.52
N PHE A 161 9.32 15.99 -7.52
CA PHE A 161 9.46 16.83 -8.71
C PHE A 161 8.59 16.35 -9.88
N PHE A 162 8.77 15.12 -10.35
CA PHE A 162 8.05 14.65 -11.55
C PHE A 162 6.55 14.49 -11.33
N LYS A 163 6.12 14.02 -10.18
CA LYS A 163 4.71 13.92 -9.80
C LYS A 163 4.20 15.17 -9.06
N ARG A 164 4.99 16.26 -9.07
CA ARG A 164 4.61 17.58 -8.54
C ARG A 164 4.22 17.59 -7.06
N GLY A 165 4.77 16.69 -6.25
CA GLY A 165 4.49 16.66 -4.79
C GLY A 165 4.81 17.97 -4.08
N PHE A 166 5.68 18.82 -4.64
CA PHE A 166 6.00 20.15 -4.13
C PHE A 166 4.78 21.11 -4.11
N LEU A 167 3.75 20.85 -4.94
CA LEU A 167 2.53 21.66 -4.96
C LEU A 167 1.67 21.47 -3.70
N ASP A 168 1.86 20.39 -2.97
CA ASP A 168 1.17 20.15 -1.69
C ASP A 168 1.93 20.74 -0.49
N GLY A 169 2.94 21.60 -0.74
CA GLY A 169 3.68 22.31 0.30
C GLY A 169 4.44 21.40 1.24
N VAL A 170 4.44 21.74 2.55
CA VAL A 170 5.14 20.95 3.58
C VAL A 170 4.60 19.53 3.70
N PRO A 171 3.29 19.25 3.71
CA PRO A 171 2.77 17.88 3.69
C PRO A 171 3.27 17.06 2.51
N GLY A 172 3.34 17.64 1.30
CA GLY A 172 3.88 16.97 0.12
C GLY A 172 5.37 16.67 0.22
N LEU A 173 6.17 17.58 0.80
CA LEU A 173 7.59 17.35 1.07
C LEU A 173 7.77 16.19 2.06
N VAL A 174 7.05 16.22 3.19
CA VAL A 174 7.15 15.17 4.21
C VAL A 174 6.69 13.82 3.66
N ALA A 175 5.62 13.78 2.85
CA ALA A 175 5.16 12.57 2.18
C ALA A 175 6.23 12.00 1.23
N ALA A 176 6.90 12.85 0.44
CA ALA A 176 7.97 12.43 -0.47
C ALA A 176 9.20 11.88 0.29
N ILE A 177 9.60 12.56 1.39
CA ILE A 177 10.72 12.12 2.23
C ILE A 177 10.40 10.79 2.92
N THR A 178 9.24 10.66 3.55
CA THR A 178 8.85 9.43 4.27
C THR A 178 8.64 8.25 3.32
N THR A 179 8.15 8.48 2.11
CA THR A 179 8.08 7.44 1.07
C THR A 179 9.48 7.00 0.61
N SER A 180 10.40 7.93 0.44
CA SER A 180 11.80 7.64 0.14
C SER A 180 12.47 6.89 1.29
N PHE A 181 12.24 7.31 2.52
CA PHE A 181 12.73 6.66 3.74
C PHE A 181 12.21 5.23 3.89
N TYR A 182 10.93 4.98 3.59
CA TYR A 182 10.40 3.62 3.52
C TYR A 182 11.20 2.74 2.55
N VAL A 183 11.51 3.26 1.36
CA VAL A 183 12.30 2.53 0.36
C VAL A 183 13.72 2.26 0.88
N PHE A 184 14.35 3.23 1.54
CA PHE A 184 15.67 3.04 2.17
C PHE A 184 15.60 1.96 3.25
N MET A 185 14.67 2.07 4.20
CA MET A 185 14.56 1.18 5.35
C MET A 185 14.34 -0.27 4.97
N LYS A 186 13.50 -0.57 3.98
CA LYS A 186 13.27 -1.96 3.57
C LYS A 186 14.54 -2.64 3.01
N TYR A 187 15.40 -1.90 2.29
CA TYR A 187 16.67 -2.44 1.81
C TYR A 187 17.74 -2.49 2.90
N ALA A 188 17.75 -1.52 3.83
CA ALA A 188 18.65 -1.53 4.98
C ALA A 188 18.35 -2.72 5.90
N LYS A 189 17.07 -2.98 6.20
CA LYS A 189 16.66 -4.14 6.99
C LYS A 189 16.90 -5.48 6.27
N LEU A 190 16.77 -5.53 4.95
CA LEU A 190 17.18 -6.71 4.18
C LEU A 190 18.68 -6.96 4.29
N TRP A 191 19.49 -5.91 4.24
CA TRP A 191 20.94 -6.02 4.43
C TRP A 191 21.29 -6.50 5.85
N GLU A 192 20.65 -5.92 6.88
CA GLU A 192 20.81 -6.36 8.26
C GLU A 192 20.43 -7.83 8.46
N LEU A 193 19.30 -8.27 7.86
CA LEU A 193 18.84 -9.65 7.92
C LEU A 193 19.88 -10.61 7.32
N ARG A 194 20.51 -10.23 6.20
CA ARG A 194 21.56 -11.05 5.56
C ARG A 194 22.83 -11.15 6.37
N ILE A 195 23.25 -10.06 7.05
CA ILE A 195 24.41 -10.12 7.96
C ILE A 195 24.12 -11.07 9.12
N LYS A 196 22.95 -10.99 9.72
CA LYS A 196 22.57 -11.86 10.84
C LYS A 196 22.52 -13.34 10.45
N ASN A 197 22.16 -13.63 9.19
CA ASN A 197 22.09 -15.00 8.66
C ASN A 197 23.43 -15.53 8.12
N GLN A 198 24.48 -14.71 8.01
CA GLN A 198 25.80 -15.20 7.67
C GLN A 198 26.35 -16.04 8.84
N PRO A 199 26.98 -17.22 8.59
CA PRO A 199 27.66 -17.96 9.65
C PRO A 199 28.69 -17.03 10.27
N GLN A 200 28.59 -16.82 11.59
CA GLN A 200 29.59 -16.07 12.32
C GLN A 200 30.90 -16.83 12.15
N ILE A 201 31.81 -16.29 11.33
CA ILE A 201 33.20 -16.75 11.29
C ILE A 201 33.71 -16.46 12.69
N GLY A 202 33.96 -17.52 13.45
CA GLY A 202 34.29 -17.44 14.85
C GLY A 202 35.35 -16.35 15.12
N THR A 203 34.95 -15.36 15.89
CA THR A 203 35.91 -14.53 16.60
C THR A 203 36.52 -15.45 17.63
N ASP A 204 37.69 -15.98 17.28
CA ASP A 204 38.53 -16.74 18.21
C ASP A 204 38.96 -15.76 19.33
N GLU A 205 38.18 -15.74 20.42
CA GLU A 205 38.48 -14.95 21.63
C GLU A 205 39.74 -15.45 22.34
N SER A 206 40.40 -16.50 21.79
CA SER A 206 41.66 -17.03 22.36
C SER A 206 42.88 -16.20 22.01
N ALA A 207 42.82 -15.22 21.12
CA ALA A 207 43.98 -14.42 20.68
C ALA A 207 44.29 -13.22 21.58
N TYR A 208 43.55 -12.97 22.65
CA TYR A 208 43.75 -11.84 23.58
C TYR A 208 43.90 -12.28 25.05
N LYS A 209 44.51 -13.45 25.32
CA LYS A 209 44.95 -13.82 26.65
C LYS A 209 46.46 -13.89 26.71
#